data_495ed9322807c790f18f4ee03196e171
#
_entry.id   495ed9322807c790f18f4ee03196e171
#
_cell.length_a   1.000
_cell.length_b   1.000
_cell.length_c   1.000
_cell.angle_alpha   90.00
_cell.angle_beta   90.00
_cell.angle_gamma   90.00
#
_symmetry.space_group_name_H-M   'P 1'
#
loop_
_entity.id
_entity.type
_entity.pdbx_description
1 polymer ?
#
loop_
_entity_poly.entity_id
_entity_poly.type
_entity_poly.pdbx_seq_one_letter_code
_entity_poly.pdbx_strand_id
1 'polypeptide(L)'
;MIKTVAVGTDGSDTAAKAVEFAIDLAERYEAKIVFLSAYKAASDSSQKRESRDAPEDVQWQFSNSEDVDPALSDAEESAKERGLDATTEAKEGEPSKVLVELAGKHNADVLVIGNKGMDRKVLGSVPNTVSHKAPCSVVIVKTT
;
A
#
# COMPACT_ATOMS: atom_id res chain seq x y z
N MET A 1 -0.40 -21.30 -6.77
CA MET A 1 -0.76 -21.10 -5.37
C MET A 1 -0.16 -19.80 -4.86
N ILE A 2 -0.92 -19.04 -4.09
CA ILE A 2 -0.44 -17.77 -3.54
C ILE A 2 0.51 -18.05 -2.37
N LYS A 3 1.76 -17.65 -2.51
CA LYS A 3 2.81 -17.83 -1.49
C LYS A 3 3.21 -16.54 -0.81
N THR A 4 3.05 -15.42 -1.49
CA THR A 4 3.43 -14.10 -0.98
C THR A 4 2.38 -13.08 -1.36
N VAL A 5 1.83 -12.42 -0.36
CA VAL A 5 0.87 -11.33 -0.53
C VAL A 5 1.57 -10.03 -0.17
N ALA A 6 1.53 -9.05 -1.09
CA ALA A 6 2.01 -7.71 -0.82
C ALA A 6 0.80 -6.79 -0.65
N VAL A 7 0.91 -5.81 0.21
CA VAL A 7 -0.15 -4.82 0.39
C VAL A 7 0.45 -3.43 0.52
N GLY A 8 -0.09 -2.49 -0.26
CA GLY A 8 0.31 -1.09 -0.18
C GLY A 8 -0.51 -0.37 0.89
N THR A 9 0.15 0.39 1.73
CA THR A 9 -0.51 1.17 2.76
C THR A 9 0.11 2.55 2.89
N ASP A 10 -0.73 3.55 3.13
CA ASP A 10 -0.31 4.92 3.42
C ASP A 10 -0.68 5.34 4.85
N GLY A 11 -1.17 4.39 5.66
CA GLY A 11 -1.55 4.66 7.03
C GLY A 11 -2.94 5.26 7.21
N SER A 12 -3.67 5.48 6.11
CA SER A 12 -5.02 6.03 6.20
C SER A 12 -6.02 4.98 6.67
N ASP A 13 -7.21 5.44 7.11
CA ASP A 13 -8.29 4.53 7.49
C ASP A 13 -8.75 3.67 6.33
N THR A 14 -8.73 4.22 5.12
CA THR A 14 -9.09 3.44 3.94
C THR A 14 -8.04 2.38 3.63
N ALA A 15 -6.77 2.69 3.83
CA ALA A 15 -5.70 1.72 3.66
C ALA A 15 -5.80 0.58 4.67
N ALA A 16 -6.30 0.85 5.87
CA ALA A 16 -6.49 -0.17 6.91
C ALA A 16 -7.41 -1.30 6.44
N LYS A 17 -8.42 -0.98 5.64
CA LYS A 17 -9.31 -2.00 5.08
C LYS A 17 -8.59 -2.91 4.09
N ALA A 18 -7.70 -2.35 3.29
CA ALA A 18 -6.88 -3.14 2.37
C ALA A 18 -5.91 -4.04 3.14
N VAL A 19 -5.33 -3.53 4.22
CA VAL A 19 -4.44 -4.31 5.10
C VAL A 19 -5.20 -5.49 5.69
N GLU A 20 -6.39 -5.26 6.22
CA GLU A 20 -7.21 -6.32 6.80
C GLU A 20 -7.56 -7.39 5.77
N PHE A 21 -7.94 -6.98 4.57
CA PHE A 21 -8.23 -7.92 3.48
C PHE A 21 -6.99 -8.76 3.14
N ALA A 22 -5.83 -8.12 3.06
CA ALA A 22 -4.58 -8.82 2.73
C ALA A 22 -4.19 -9.83 3.81
N ILE A 23 -4.38 -9.48 5.07
CA ILE A 23 -4.11 -10.38 6.19
C ILE A 23 -5.01 -11.62 6.10
N ASP A 24 -6.31 -11.43 5.86
CA ASP A 24 -7.25 -12.54 5.67
C ASP A 24 -6.82 -13.45 4.53
N LEU A 25 -6.43 -12.83 3.42
CA LEU A 25 -6.00 -13.59 2.24
C LEU A 25 -4.73 -14.42 2.54
N ALA A 26 -3.74 -13.78 3.16
CA ALA A 26 -2.50 -14.47 3.51
C ALA A 26 -2.74 -15.61 4.49
N GLU A 27 -3.62 -15.41 5.45
CA GLU A 27 -3.95 -16.45 6.43
C GLU A 27 -4.59 -17.66 5.75
N ARG A 28 -5.50 -17.44 4.82
CA ARG A 28 -6.19 -18.54 4.11
C ARG A 28 -5.25 -19.37 3.25
N TYR A 29 -4.22 -18.75 2.67
CA TYR A 29 -3.26 -19.44 1.83
C TYR A 29 -1.99 -19.85 2.57
N GLU A 30 -1.89 -19.53 3.86
CA GLU A 30 -0.67 -19.73 4.64
C GLU A 30 0.53 -19.05 3.97
N ALA A 31 0.28 -17.85 3.43
CA ALA A 31 1.26 -17.09 2.67
C ALA A 31 2.02 -16.11 3.56
N LYS A 32 3.18 -15.70 3.09
CA LYS A 32 3.91 -14.57 3.68
C LYS A 32 3.19 -13.30 3.31
N ILE A 33 3.30 -12.27 4.16
CA ILE A 33 2.74 -10.97 3.85
C ILE A 33 3.82 -9.90 4.00
N VAL A 34 3.87 -8.98 3.03
CA VAL A 34 4.79 -7.85 3.08
C VAL A 34 4.00 -6.56 2.93
N PHE A 35 4.21 -5.65 3.86
CA PHE A 35 3.56 -4.34 3.86
C PHE A 35 4.48 -3.33 3.20
N LEU A 36 3.98 -2.66 2.17
CA LEU A 36 4.75 -1.75 1.35
C LEU A 36 4.23 -0.33 1.49
N SER A 37 5.15 0.63 1.53
CA SER A 37 4.77 2.03 1.54
C SER A 37 5.78 2.87 0.77
N ALA A 38 5.28 3.96 0.19
CA ALA A 38 6.11 4.94 -0.47
C ALA A 38 6.09 6.22 0.36
N TYR A 39 7.22 6.92 0.39
CA TYR A 39 7.30 8.18 1.11
C TYR A 39 8.12 9.18 0.31
N LYS A 40 8.04 10.44 0.72
CA LYS A 40 8.91 11.48 0.18
C LYS A 40 9.88 11.94 1.26
N ALA A 41 11.06 12.37 0.83
CA ALA A 41 12.07 12.86 1.76
C ALA A 41 11.57 14.07 2.54
N ALA A 42 11.89 14.12 3.84
CA ALA A 42 11.43 15.19 4.72
C ALA A 42 11.95 16.58 4.34
N SER A 43 13.00 16.65 3.54
CA SER A 43 13.56 17.90 3.06
C SER A 43 12.68 18.64 2.06
N ASP A 44 11.61 18.02 1.61
CA ASP A 44 10.73 18.57 0.56
C ASP A 44 9.55 19.32 1.16
N SER A 45 9.84 20.32 1.98
CA SER A 45 8.82 21.09 2.70
C SER A 45 7.88 21.87 1.78
N SER A 46 8.34 22.27 0.59
CA SER A 46 7.49 22.97 -0.36
C SER A 46 6.39 22.06 -0.91
N GLN A 47 6.68 20.80 -1.09
CA GLN A 47 5.68 19.85 -1.58
C GLN A 47 4.65 19.50 -0.50
N LYS A 48 5.02 19.58 0.77
CA LYS A 48 4.06 19.41 1.87
C LYS A 48 2.97 20.47 1.82
N ARG A 49 3.33 21.69 1.44
CA ARG A 49 2.34 22.78 1.30
C ARG A 49 1.39 22.52 0.15
N GLU A 50 1.93 22.05 -0.95
CA GLU A 50 1.11 21.71 -2.12
C GLU A 50 0.17 20.56 -1.83
N SER A 51 0.59 19.59 -1.04
CA SER A 51 -0.25 18.44 -0.71
C SER A 51 -1.48 18.82 0.11
N ARG A 52 -1.42 19.91 0.88
CA ARG A 52 -2.57 20.37 1.67
C ARG A 52 -3.72 20.84 0.79
N ASP A 53 -3.40 21.36 -0.39
CA ASP A 53 -4.37 21.86 -1.33
C ASP A 53 -4.71 20.82 -2.40
N ALA A 54 -4.06 19.67 -2.38
CA ALA A 54 -4.27 18.61 -3.36
C ALA A 54 -5.57 17.83 -3.06
N PRO A 55 -6.26 17.31 -4.08
CA PRO A 55 -7.38 16.39 -3.86
C PRO A 55 -6.96 15.18 -3.07
N GLU A 56 -7.88 14.59 -2.31
CA GLU A 56 -7.59 13.43 -1.45
C GLU A 56 -6.94 12.26 -2.19
N ASP A 57 -7.35 12.02 -3.43
CA ASP A 57 -6.81 10.92 -4.22
C ASP A 57 -5.35 11.13 -4.61
N VAL A 58 -4.83 12.34 -4.45
CA VAL A 58 -3.44 12.67 -4.74
C VAL A 58 -2.60 12.74 -3.45
N GLN A 59 -3.23 12.94 -2.30
CA GLN A 59 -2.53 13.09 -1.03
C GLN A 59 -1.67 11.88 -0.65
N TRP A 60 -2.05 10.70 -1.11
CA TRP A 60 -1.28 9.48 -0.93
C TRP A 60 0.19 9.67 -1.36
N GLN A 61 0.42 10.43 -2.42
CA GLN A 61 1.75 10.65 -2.99
C GLN A 61 2.66 11.51 -2.10
N PHE A 62 2.09 12.15 -1.09
CA PHE A 62 2.82 13.10 -0.25
C PHE A 62 3.04 12.60 1.18
N SER A 63 2.86 11.31 1.42
CA SER A 63 3.20 10.70 2.71
C SER A 63 4.69 10.87 2.97
N ASN A 64 5.05 11.14 4.22
CA ASN A 64 6.44 11.29 4.60
C ASN A 64 6.89 10.12 5.47
N SER A 65 8.19 9.99 5.71
CA SER A 65 8.74 8.86 6.44
C SER A 65 8.25 8.76 7.88
N GLU A 66 7.89 9.89 8.49
CA GLU A 66 7.40 9.92 9.88
C GLU A 66 6.01 9.30 9.99
N ASP A 67 5.17 9.45 8.94
CA ASP A 67 3.81 8.90 8.91
C ASP A 67 3.80 7.43 8.54
N VAL A 68 4.79 7.01 7.77
CA VAL A 68 4.86 5.65 7.22
C VAL A 68 5.23 4.62 8.28
N ASP A 69 6.24 4.91 9.10
CA ASP A 69 6.76 3.93 10.04
C ASP A 69 5.72 3.40 11.05
N PRO A 70 4.91 4.25 11.70
CA PRO A 70 3.88 3.74 12.61
C PRO A 70 2.84 2.86 11.91
N ALA A 71 2.43 3.24 10.70
CA ALA A 71 1.44 2.47 9.94
C ALA A 71 1.95 1.08 9.58
N LEU A 72 3.20 0.99 9.15
CA LEU A 72 3.81 -0.29 8.81
C LEU A 72 3.99 -1.16 10.05
N SER A 73 4.41 -0.55 11.16
CA SER A 73 4.60 -1.26 12.42
C SER A 73 3.29 -1.85 12.94
N ASP A 74 2.22 -1.08 12.90
CA ASP A 74 0.89 -1.53 13.34
C ASP A 74 0.39 -2.68 12.45
N ALA A 75 0.57 -2.56 11.14
CA ALA A 75 0.16 -3.59 10.20
C ALA A 75 0.94 -4.89 10.42
N GLU A 76 2.25 -4.78 10.61
CA GLU A 76 3.10 -5.94 10.88
C GLU A 76 2.67 -6.65 12.16
N GLU A 77 2.41 -5.89 13.22
CA GLU A 77 1.97 -6.44 14.49
C GLU A 77 0.65 -7.20 14.34
N SER A 78 -0.32 -6.60 13.64
CA SER A 78 -1.60 -7.25 13.39
C SER A 78 -1.45 -8.58 12.66
N ALA A 79 -0.56 -8.64 11.69
CA ALA A 79 -0.31 -9.87 10.94
C ALA A 79 0.36 -10.92 11.81
N LYS A 80 1.32 -10.52 12.62
CA LYS A 80 2.02 -11.44 13.52
C LYS A 80 1.11 -12.02 14.58
N GLU A 81 0.16 -11.25 15.07
CA GLU A 81 -0.85 -11.73 16.02
C GLU A 81 -1.68 -12.87 15.43
N ARG A 82 -1.81 -12.91 14.10
CA ARG A 82 -2.53 -13.97 13.40
C ARG A 82 -1.61 -15.09 12.90
N GLY A 83 -0.36 -15.10 13.38
CA GLY A 83 0.59 -16.17 13.08
C GLY A 83 1.24 -16.08 11.71
N LEU A 84 1.20 -14.94 11.06
CA LEU A 84 1.76 -14.78 9.73
C LEU A 84 3.23 -14.37 9.77
N ASP A 85 3.98 -14.79 8.74
CA ASP A 85 5.34 -14.32 8.49
C ASP A 85 5.19 -12.96 7.79
N ALA A 86 5.37 -11.89 8.56
CA ALA A 86 5.14 -10.52 8.09
C ALA A 86 6.43 -9.71 8.07
N THR A 87 6.63 -8.98 7.00
CA THR A 87 7.73 -8.03 6.87
C THR A 87 7.20 -6.71 6.34
N THR A 88 8.02 -5.67 6.43
CA THR A 88 7.65 -4.33 5.95
C THR A 88 8.78 -3.78 5.11
N GLU A 89 8.43 -2.95 4.13
CA GLU A 89 9.42 -2.19 3.39
C GLU A 89 8.83 -0.87 2.94
N ALA A 90 9.56 0.21 3.21
CA ALA A 90 9.21 1.55 2.75
C ALA A 90 10.30 2.04 1.82
N LYS A 91 9.93 2.76 0.78
CA LYS A 91 10.89 3.30 -0.16
C LYS A 91 10.49 4.70 -0.58
N GLU A 92 11.48 5.57 -0.75
CA GLU A 92 11.27 6.92 -1.26
C GLU A 92 10.90 6.85 -2.75
N GLY A 93 9.86 7.58 -3.13
CA GLY A 93 9.46 7.68 -4.51
C GLY A 93 7.96 7.80 -4.70
N GLU A 94 7.57 7.83 -5.97
CA GLU A 94 6.16 7.89 -6.34
C GLU A 94 5.46 6.59 -5.98
N PRO A 95 4.30 6.64 -5.31
CA PRO A 95 3.64 5.43 -4.79
C PRO A 95 3.41 4.33 -5.81
N SER A 96 2.88 4.65 -6.99
CA SER A 96 2.61 3.62 -7.99
C SER A 96 3.88 2.92 -8.44
N LYS A 97 4.97 3.66 -8.64
CA LYS A 97 6.25 3.08 -9.04
C LYS A 97 6.87 2.24 -7.96
N VAL A 98 6.82 2.74 -6.71
CA VAL A 98 7.38 2.03 -5.55
C VAL A 98 6.64 0.71 -5.35
N LEU A 99 5.32 0.74 -5.38
CA LEU A 99 4.53 -0.48 -5.15
C LEU A 99 4.79 -1.54 -6.22
N VAL A 100 4.87 -1.14 -7.48
CA VAL A 100 5.18 -2.06 -8.57
C VAL A 100 6.57 -2.66 -8.40
N GLU A 101 7.55 -1.82 -8.11
CA GLU A 101 8.93 -2.25 -7.94
C GLU A 101 9.09 -3.21 -6.76
N LEU A 102 8.53 -2.85 -5.61
CA LEU A 102 8.67 -3.67 -4.42
C LEU A 102 7.87 -4.98 -4.51
N ALA A 103 6.72 -4.97 -5.17
CA ALA A 103 5.99 -6.21 -5.43
C ALA A 103 6.83 -7.17 -6.24
N GLY A 104 7.56 -6.67 -7.23
CA GLY A 104 8.47 -7.48 -8.03
C GLY A 104 9.67 -7.98 -7.22
N LYS A 105 10.25 -7.11 -6.40
CA LYS A 105 11.39 -7.44 -5.55
C LYS A 105 11.08 -8.59 -4.59
N HIS A 106 9.89 -8.59 -4.02
CA HIS A 106 9.47 -9.61 -3.07
C HIS A 106 8.81 -10.83 -3.72
N ASN A 107 8.75 -10.85 -5.04
CA ASN A 107 8.11 -11.93 -5.80
C ASN A 107 6.68 -12.17 -5.34
N ALA A 108 5.95 -11.09 -5.14
CA ALA A 108 4.55 -11.18 -4.70
C ALA A 108 3.69 -11.87 -5.77
N ASP A 109 2.80 -12.71 -5.32
CA ASP A 109 1.82 -13.35 -6.19
C ASP A 109 0.58 -12.47 -6.37
N VAL A 110 0.29 -11.67 -5.33
CA VAL A 110 -0.85 -10.74 -5.31
C VAL A 110 -0.39 -9.44 -4.66
N LEU A 111 -0.78 -8.32 -5.26
CA LEU A 111 -0.61 -7.00 -4.65
C LEU A 111 -1.99 -6.45 -4.32
N VAL A 112 -2.23 -6.15 -3.05
CA VAL A 112 -3.50 -5.64 -2.55
C VAL A 112 -3.38 -4.14 -2.31
N ILE A 113 -4.32 -3.37 -2.82
CA ILE A 113 -4.36 -1.92 -2.62
C ILE A 113 -5.82 -1.47 -2.39
N GLY A 114 -5.99 -0.30 -1.81
CA GLY A 114 -7.32 0.28 -1.64
C GLY A 114 -7.79 1.01 -2.89
N ASN A 115 -9.07 1.35 -2.92
CA ASN A 115 -9.70 2.01 -4.06
C ASN A 115 -9.88 3.51 -3.87
N LYS A 116 -9.00 4.17 -3.15
CA LYS A 116 -9.11 5.60 -2.88
C LYS A 116 -9.39 6.38 -4.17
N GLY A 117 -10.49 7.11 -4.19
CA GLY A 117 -10.91 7.88 -5.38
C GLY A 117 -11.92 7.19 -6.30
N MET A 118 -12.26 5.92 -6.06
CA MET A 118 -13.22 5.20 -6.92
C MET A 118 -14.66 5.68 -6.80
N ASP A 119 -14.96 6.43 -5.75
CA ASP A 119 -16.28 7.02 -5.57
C ASP A 119 -16.66 7.96 -6.72
N ARG A 120 -15.70 8.36 -7.54
CA ARG A 120 -15.90 9.21 -8.71
C ARG A 120 -16.14 8.42 -9.99
N LYS A 121 -16.44 7.14 -9.91
CA LYS A 121 -16.66 6.23 -11.04
C LYS A 121 -15.42 5.93 -11.88
N VAL A 122 -14.24 6.40 -11.44
CA VAL A 122 -12.96 6.07 -12.07
C VAL A 122 -11.98 5.69 -10.99
N LEU A 123 -11.04 4.82 -11.34
CA LEU A 123 -9.95 4.47 -10.43
C LEU A 123 -9.08 5.68 -10.15
N GLY A 124 -8.62 5.84 -8.91
CA GLY A 124 -7.62 6.83 -8.57
C GLY A 124 -6.32 6.55 -9.31
N SER A 125 -5.40 7.52 -9.30
CA SER A 125 -4.15 7.41 -10.07
C SER A 125 -3.28 6.22 -9.66
N VAL A 126 -3.18 5.93 -8.36
CA VAL A 126 -2.35 4.82 -7.89
C VAL A 126 -2.97 3.47 -8.28
N PRO A 127 -4.26 3.19 -7.96
CA PRO A 127 -4.84 1.92 -8.38
C PRO A 127 -4.82 1.71 -9.90
N ASN A 128 -5.07 2.74 -10.66
CA ASN A 128 -5.07 2.65 -12.12
C ASN A 128 -3.69 2.27 -12.65
N THR A 129 -2.64 2.98 -12.22
CA THR A 129 -1.28 2.71 -12.68
C THR A 129 -0.80 1.34 -12.23
N VAL A 130 -1.04 0.99 -10.98
CA VAL A 130 -0.62 -0.29 -10.43
C VAL A 130 -1.29 -1.45 -11.15
N SER A 131 -2.58 -1.34 -11.44
CA SER A 131 -3.31 -2.42 -12.13
C SER A 131 -2.75 -2.69 -13.52
N HIS A 132 -2.21 -1.68 -14.18
CA HIS A 132 -1.60 -1.84 -15.51
C HIS A 132 -0.16 -2.34 -15.47
N LYS A 133 0.60 -1.98 -14.45
CA LYS A 133 2.06 -2.18 -14.45
C LYS A 133 2.57 -3.23 -13.47
N ALA A 134 1.74 -3.71 -12.57
CA ALA A 134 2.18 -4.68 -11.57
C ALA A 134 2.66 -5.98 -12.22
N PRO A 135 3.72 -6.62 -11.69
CA PRO A 135 4.22 -7.88 -12.22
C PRO A 135 3.39 -9.09 -11.77
N CYS A 136 2.28 -8.86 -11.08
CA CYS A 136 1.47 -9.91 -10.48
C CYS A 136 -0.01 -9.52 -10.53
N SER A 137 -0.87 -10.39 -10.03
CA SER A 137 -2.29 -10.08 -9.88
C SER A 137 -2.50 -8.97 -8.86
N VAL A 138 -3.50 -8.12 -9.11
CA VAL A 138 -3.80 -6.98 -8.24
C VAL A 138 -5.23 -7.11 -7.74
N VAL A 139 -5.40 -6.94 -6.43
CA VAL A 139 -6.72 -6.85 -5.82
C VAL A 139 -6.92 -5.41 -5.36
N ILE A 140 -7.99 -4.80 -5.83
CA ILE A 140 -8.37 -3.44 -5.42
C ILE A 140 -9.52 -3.58 -4.44
N VAL A 141 -9.23 -3.30 -3.18
CA VAL A 141 -10.22 -3.46 -2.10
C VAL A 141 -11.12 -2.23 -2.05
N LYS A 142 -12.42 -2.48 -2.05
CA LYS A 142 -13.40 -1.40 -1.91
C LYS A 142 -13.36 -0.90 -0.47
N THR A 143 -12.96 0.35 -0.29
CA THR A 143 -12.78 0.96 1.02
C THR A 143 -13.79 2.07 1.30
N THR A 144 -14.60 2.42 0.32
CA THR A 144 -15.63 3.48 0.45
C THR A 144 -17.00 2.96 0.10
#